data_5b0d8440742cf02a3a4d43f37023986a
#
_entry.id   5b0d8440742cf02a3a4d43f37023986a
#
_cell.length_a   1.000
_cell.length_b   1.000
_cell.length_c   1.000
_cell.angle_alpha   90.00
_cell.angle_beta   90.00
_cell.angle_gamma   90.00
#
_symmetry.space_group_name_H-M   'P 1'
#
loop_
_entity.id
_entity.type
_entity.pdbx_description
1 polymer ?
#
loop_
_entity_poly.entity_id
_entity_poly.type
_entity_poly.pdbx_seq_one_letter_code
_entity_poly.pdbx_strand_id
1 'polypeptide(L)'
;MPQIIEYLKKTYDPLFKERVLEYMERLSEKTLEELQNDVAWCEKMALRTERRDAEGIFRWHWVLRDSLEIFCDIMKCPYRGPKKSLKWMKTDHPKEFGCYVTAMSHYDVQTLKEWVECLKEKLEKRAEEV
;
A
#
# COMPACT_ATOMS: atom_id res chain seq x y z
N MET A 1 7.07 -15.07 -9.27
CA MET A 1 7.15 -16.33 -9.98
C MET A 1 5.78 -16.82 -10.45
N PRO A 2 5.18 -16.14 -11.42
CA PRO A 2 3.84 -16.50 -11.92
C PRO A 2 3.79 -17.90 -12.54
N GLN A 3 4.87 -18.32 -13.21
CA GLN A 3 4.92 -19.62 -13.87
C GLN A 3 4.91 -20.80 -12.91
N ILE A 4 5.54 -20.67 -11.75
CA ILE A 4 5.51 -21.72 -10.72
C ILE A 4 4.12 -21.84 -10.12
N ILE A 5 3.47 -20.70 -9.87
CA ILE A 5 2.10 -20.68 -9.34
C ILE A 5 1.14 -21.33 -10.34
N GLU A 6 1.26 -21.03 -11.62
CA GLU A 6 0.45 -21.65 -12.67
C GLU A 6 0.67 -23.16 -12.74
N TYR A 7 1.91 -23.60 -12.66
CA TYR A 7 2.26 -25.02 -12.65
C TYR A 7 1.62 -25.74 -11.46
N LEU A 8 1.70 -25.16 -10.26
CA LEU A 8 1.12 -25.71 -9.05
C LEU A 8 -0.40 -25.80 -9.16
N LYS A 9 -1.04 -24.78 -9.72
CA LYS A 9 -2.49 -24.76 -9.92
C LYS A 9 -2.98 -25.88 -10.85
N LYS A 10 -2.16 -26.29 -11.81
CA LYS A 10 -2.51 -27.33 -12.79
C LYS A 10 -2.22 -28.75 -12.31
N THR A 11 -1.20 -28.91 -11.47
CA THR A 11 -0.58 -30.21 -11.20
C THR A 11 -1.02 -30.83 -9.87
N TYR A 12 -1.37 -30.01 -8.86
CA TYR A 12 -1.66 -30.49 -7.52
C TYR A 12 -3.14 -30.27 -7.13
N ASP A 13 -3.57 -30.97 -6.08
CA ASP A 13 -4.93 -30.83 -5.59
C ASP A 13 -5.18 -29.44 -4.96
N PRO A 14 -6.47 -29.04 -4.84
CA PRO A 14 -6.81 -27.69 -4.36
C PRO A 14 -6.29 -27.35 -2.96
N LEU A 15 -6.29 -28.31 -2.05
CA LEU A 15 -5.84 -28.11 -0.67
C LEU A 15 -4.33 -27.82 -0.61
N PHE A 16 -3.55 -28.57 -1.39
CA PHE A 16 -2.12 -28.37 -1.48
C PHE A 16 -1.79 -26.98 -2.09
N LYS A 17 -2.50 -26.63 -3.16
CA LYS A 17 -2.37 -25.33 -3.82
C LYS A 17 -2.62 -24.18 -2.84
N GLU A 18 -3.70 -24.28 -2.07
CA GLU A 18 -4.06 -23.28 -1.06
C GLU A 18 -2.95 -23.08 -0.04
N ARG A 19 -2.39 -24.18 0.48
CA ARG A 19 -1.30 -24.13 1.47
C ARG A 19 -0.04 -23.50 0.91
N VAL A 20 0.31 -23.81 -0.34
CA VAL A 20 1.49 -23.23 -0.99
C VAL A 20 1.30 -21.73 -1.20
N LEU A 21 0.12 -21.30 -1.66
CA LEU A 21 -0.18 -19.90 -1.87
C LEU A 21 -0.17 -19.12 -0.56
N GLU A 22 -0.75 -19.66 0.50
CA GLU A 22 -0.70 -19.06 1.83
C GLU A 22 0.74 -18.91 2.35
N TYR A 23 1.57 -19.92 2.14
CA TYR A 23 2.98 -19.88 2.54
C TYR A 23 3.73 -18.80 1.78
N MET A 24 3.52 -18.72 0.46
CA MET A 24 4.14 -17.69 -0.37
C MET A 24 3.69 -16.28 0.02
N GLU A 25 2.42 -16.10 0.33
CA GLU A 25 1.88 -14.82 0.80
C GLU A 25 2.54 -14.41 2.13
N ARG A 26 2.72 -15.34 3.06
CA ARG A 26 3.42 -15.07 4.34
C ARG A 26 4.87 -14.67 4.14
N LEU A 27 5.56 -15.30 3.19
CA LEU A 27 6.95 -14.96 2.88
C LEU A 27 7.07 -13.55 2.30
N SER A 28 6.02 -13.06 1.63
CA SER A 28 6.01 -11.72 1.05
C SER A 28 5.56 -10.63 2.02
N GLU A 29 5.05 -11.01 3.21
CA GLU A 29 4.65 -10.02 4.21
C GLU A 29 5.85 -9.21 4.72
N LYS A 30 5.69 -7.90 4.72
CA LYS A 30 6.70 -6.99 5.25
C LYS A 30 6.71 -7.00 6.78
N THR A 31 7.89 -6.86 7.36
CA THR A 31 8.04 -6.70 8.79
C THR A 31 7.56 -5.31 9.22
N LEU A 32 7.30 -5.16 10.52
CA LEU A 32 6.92 -3.86 11.09
C LEU A 32 8.00 -2.80 10.81
N GLU A 33 9.28 -3.18 10.94
CA GLU A 33 10.39 -2.28 10.66
C GLU A 33 10.41 -1.81 9.20
N GLU A 34 10.20 -2.73 8.26
CA GLU A 34 10.11 -2.39 6.83
C GLU A 34 8.96 -1.42 6.56
N LEU A 35 7.81 -1.65 7.18
CA LEU A 35 6.64 -0.76 7.03
C LEU A 35 6.89 0.62 7.63
N GLN A 36 7.57 0.68 8.78
CA GLN A 36 7.97 1.95 9.39
C GLN A 36 8.90 2.74 8.48
N ASN A 37 9.84 2.06 7.82
CA ASN A 37 10.73 2.69 6.85
C ASN A 37 9.96 3.18 5.63
N ASP A 38 8.98 2.41 5.15
CA ASP A 38 8.15 2.81 4.01
C ASP A 38 7.33 4.07 4.31
N VAL A 39 6.71 4.14 5.50
CA VAL A 39 5.93 5.31 5.91
C VAL A 39 6.84 6.53 6.10
N ALA A 40 8.01 6.34 6.69
CA ALA A 40 9.01 7.42 6.84
C ALA A 40 9.45 7.94 5.47
N TRP A 41 9.62 7.06 4.48
CA TRP A 41 9.91 7.46 3.11
C TRP A 41 8.77 8.32 2.53
N CYS A 42 7.51 7.93 2.76
CA CYS A 42 6.37 8.71 2.31
C CYS A 42 6.36 10.12 2.92
N GLU A 43 6.64 10.24 4.22
CA GLU A 43 6.72 11.53 4.90
C GLU A 43 7.81 12.44 4.28
N LYS A 44 8.98 11.87 4.07
CA LYS A 44 10.12 12.59 3.48
C LYS A 44 9.82 13.04 2.06
N MET A 45 9.24 12.17 1.25
CA MET A 45 8.89 12.48 -0.14
C MET A 45 7.78 13.51 -0.22
N ALA A 46 6.80 13.46 0.68
CA ALA A 46 5.72 14.45 0.72
C ALA A 46 6.28 15.86 0.94
N LEU A 47 7.27 16.01 1.82
CA LEU A 47 7.94 17.31 2.04
C LEU A 47 8.62 17.81 0.77
N ARG A 48 9.23 16.93 -0.02
CA ARG A 48 9.90 17.29 -1.26
C ARG A 48 8.94 17.77 -2.35
N THR A 49 7.67 17.44 -2.26
CA THR A 49 6.66 17.92 -3.22
C THR A 49 6.34 19.41 -3.06
N GLU A 50 6.75 20.03 -1.95
CA GLU A 50 6.55 21.46 -1.70
C GLU A 50 7.27 22.34 -2.73
N ARG A 51 8.28 21.83 -3.40
CA ARG A 51 9.03 22.55 -4.43
C ARG A 51 8.18 23.00 -5.61
N ARG A 52 7.15 22.25 -5.96
CA ARG A 52 6.22 22.52 -7.08
C ARG A 52 6.87 22.65 -8.45
N ASP A 53 8.12 22.24 -8.59
CA ASP A 53 8.80 22.15 -9.89
C ASP A 53 8.54 20.76 -10.49
N ALA A 54 9.15 20.49 -11.65
CA ALA A 54 8.99 19.19 -12.32
C ALA A 54 9.37 18.02 -11.42
N GLU A 55 10.44 18.17 -10.64
CA GLU A 55 10.88 17.14 -9.70
C GLU A 55 9.85 16.94 -8.58
N GLY A 56 9.32 18.01 -8.01
CA GLY A 56 8.30 17.94 -6.96
C GLY A 56 7.03 17.28 -7.45
N ILE A 57 6.57 17.62 -8.65
CA ILE A 57 5.38 17.02 -9.26
C ILE A 57 5.58 15.52 -9.51
N PHE A 58 6.76 15.15 -10.02
CA PHE A 58 7.10 13.73 -10.25
C PHE A 58 7.06 12.95 -8.93
N ARG A 59 7.63 13.50 -7.85
CA ARG A 59 7.63 12.87 -6.52
C ARG A 59 6.23 12.75 -5.95
N TRP A 60 5.36 13.73 -6.21
CA TRP A 60 3.96 13.71 -5.78
C TRP A 60 3.21 12.52 -6.39
N HIS A 61 3.37 12.30 -7.69
CA HIS A 61 2.78 11.13 -8.37
C HIS A 61 3.37 9.82 -7.85
N TRP A 62 4.67 9.79 -7.62
CA TRP A 62 5.37 8.63 -7.12
C TRP A 62 4.87 8.22 -5.73
N VAL A 63 4.74 9.16 -4.81
CA VAL A 63 4.20 8.89 -3.47
C VAL A 63 2.77 8.36 -3.55
N LEU A 64 1.92 8.96 -4.37
CA LEU A 64 0.55 8.51 -4.53
C LEU A 64 0.47 7.06 -5.01
N ARG A 65 1.30 6.70 -5.98
CA ARG A 65 1.32 5.34 -6.49
C ARG A 65 1.81 4.34 -5.45
N ASP A 66 2.97 4.61 -4.87
CA ASP A 66 3.60 3.67 -3.95
C ASP A 66 2.88 3.59 -2.61
N SER A 67 2.30 4.69 -2.14
CA SER A 67 1.59 4.71 -0.87
C SER A 67 0.33 3.84 -0.86
N LEU A 68 -0.28 3.62 -2.00
CA LEU A 68 -1.42 2.69 -2.10
C LEU A 68 -0.96 1.26 -1.79
N GLU A 69 0.15 0.82 -2.36
CA GLU A 69 0.73 -0.49 -2.04
C GLU A 69 1.14 -0.58 -0.57
N ILE A 70 1.73 0.48 -0.04
CA ILE A 70 2.14 0.55 1.36
C ILE A 70 0.93 0.41 2.27
N PHE A 71 -0.18 1.06 1.95
CA PHE A 71 -1.43 0.90 2.70
C PHE A 71 -1.91 -0.55 2.68
N CYS A 72 -1.88 -1.19 1.52
CA CYS A 72 -2.24 -2.60 1.39
C CYS A 72 -1.33 -3.48 2.26
N ASP A 73 -0.02 -3.21 2.27
CA ASP A 73 0.93 -3.94 3.10
C ASP A 73 0.64 -3.77 4.58
N ILE A 74 0.32 -2.55 5.03
CA ILE A 74 -0.03 -2.27 6.42
C ILE A 74 -1.27 -3.05 6.84
N MET A 75 -2.26 -3.12 5.95
CA MET A 75 -3.54 -3.78 6.21
C MET A 75 -3.49 -5.29 5.94
N LYS A 76 -2.34 -5.83 5.56
CA LYS A 76 -2.15 -7.25 5.23
C LYS A 76 -3.07 -7.72 4.12
N CYS A 77 -3.40 -6.85 3.17
CA CYS A 77 -4.21 -7.16 2.00
C CYS A 77 -3.33 -7.09 0.76
N PRO A 78 -3.13 -8.18 0.03
CA PRO A 78 -2.26 -8.17 -1.15
C PRO A 78 -2.71 -7.13 -2.17
N TYR A 79 -1.75 -6.38 -2.70
CA TYR A 79 -2.02 -5.41 -3.76
C TYR A 79 -2.35 -6.16 -5.06
N ARG A 80 -3.51 -5.88 -5.63
CA ARG A 80 -4.03 -6.57 -6.82
C ARG A 80 -4.27 -5.64 -8.00
N GLY A 81 -3.52 -4.55 -8.08
CA GLY A 81 -3.71 -3.53 -9.08
C GLY A 81 -4.66 -2.44 -8.62
N PRO A 82 -4.72 -1.30 -9.36
CA PRO A 82 -5.50 -0.15 -8.90
C PRO A 82 -7.00 -0.42 -8.82
N LYS A 83 -7.57 -1.12 -9.79
CA LYS A 83 -9.02 -1.35 -9.85
C LYS A 83 -9.53 -2.11 -8.62
N LYS A 84 -8.93 -3.25 -8.33
CA LYS A 84 -9.36 -4.11 -7.22
C LYS A 84 -9.01 -3.53 -5.86
N SER A 85 -7.82 -2.96 -5.74
CA SER A 85 -7.35 -2.40 -4.49
C SER A 85 -8.13 -1.16 -4.09
N LEU A 86 -8.45 -0.27 -5.03
CA LEU A 86 -9.27 0.91 -4.75
C LEU A 86 -10.70 0.53 -4.39
N LYS A 87 -11.26 -0.48 -5.03
CA LYS A 87 -12.60 -0.98 -4.70
C LYS A 87 -12.66 -1.56 -3.29
N TRP A 88 -11.68 -2.37 -2.93
CA TRP A 88 -11.56 -2.89 -1.57
C TRP A 88 -11.43 -1.78 -0.54
N MET A 89 -10.56 -0.80 -0.81
CA MET A 89 -10.32 0.31 0.08
C MET A 89 -11.59 1.15 0.30
N LYS A 90 -12.33 1.41 -0.78
CA LYS A 90 -13.59 2.16 -0.71
C LYS A 90 -14.62 1.44 0.14
N THR A 91 -14.70 0.12 0.04
CA THR A 91 -15.67 -0.70 0.76
C THR A 91 -15.31 -0.88 2.22
N ASP A 92 -14.05 -1.25 2.50
CA ASP A 92 -13.61 -1.64 3.84
C ASP A 92 -12.96 -0.51 4.64
N HIS A 93 -12.43 0.50 3.96
CA HIS A 93 -11.72 1.62 4.57
C HIS A 93 -12.16 2.96 3.95
N PRO A 94 -13.45 3.32 4.07
CA PRO A 94 -13.99 4.51 3.38
C PRO A 94 -13.36 5.83 3.82
N LYS A 95 -12.96 5.96 5.07
CA LYS A 95 -12.30 7.17 5.57
C LYS A 95 -10.94 7.36 4.88
N GLU A 96 -10.13 6.32 4.87
CA GLU A 96 -8.80 6.34 4.25
C GLU A 96 -8.90 6.49 2.74
N PHE A 97 -9.90 5.85 2.13
CA PHE A 97 -10.19 6.03 0.72
C PHE A 97 -10.49 7.50 0.40
N GLY A 98 -11.28 8.16 1.22
CA GLY A 98 -11.58 9.58 1.07
C GLY A 98 -10.33 10.45 1.12
N CYS A 99 -9.43 10.20 2.06
CA CYS A 99 -8.16 10.90 2.17
C CYS A 99 -7.29 10.69 0.93
N TYR A 100 -7.22 9.45 0.44
CA TYR A 100 -6.41 9.11 -0.73
C TYR A 100 -6.94 9.78 -2.00
N VAL A 101 -8.25 9.71 -2.23
CA VAL A 101 -8.89 10.35 -3.40
C VAL A 101 -8.71 11.86 -3.37
N THR A 102 -8.85 12.48 -2.20
CA THR A 102 -8.64 13.91 -2.03
C THR A 102 -7.19 14.28 -2.38
N ALA A 103 -6.22 13.50 -1.92
CA ALA A 103 -4.81 13.72 -2.24
C ALA A 103 -4.53 13.57 -3.75
N MET A 104 -5.21 12.63 -4.43
CA MET A 104 -5.04 12.44 -5.87
C MET A 104 -5.70 13.53 -6.71
N SER A 105 -6.78 14.13 -6.22
CA SER A 105 -7.63 15.04 -7.01
C SER A 105 -7.02 16.41 -7.23
N HIS A 106 -6.17 16.87 -6.32
CA HIS A 106 -5.57 18.19 -6.38
C HIS A 106 -4.10 18.13 -5.98
N TYR A 107 -3.27 18.91 -6.66
CA TYR A 107 -1.88 19.09 -6.26
C TYR A 107 -1.82 20.01 -5.04
N ASP A 108 -2.05 19.43 -3.88
CA ASP A 108 -2.04 20.15 -2.60
C ASP A 108 -1.22 19.32 -1.61
N VAL A 109 -0.09 19.88 -1.19
CA VAL A 109 0.83 19.20 -0.26
C VAL A 109 0.14 18.87 1.05
N GLN A 110 -0.78 19.72 1.52
CA GLN A 110 -1.49 19.46 2.78
C GLN A 110 -2.35 18.20 2.70
N THR A 111 -3.07 18.00 1.59
CA THR A 111 -3.88 16.78 1.43
C THR A 111 -3.02 15.54 1.33
N LEU A 112 -1.84 15.64 0.72
CA LEU A 112 -0.89 14.53 0.66
C LEU A 112 -0.35 14.21 2.07
N LYS A 113 0.00 15.22 2.86
CA LYS A 113 0.43 15.03 4.24
C LYS A 113 -0.65 14.38 5.10
N GLU A 114 -1.89 14.76 4.91
CA GLU A 114 -3.03 14.16 5.62
C GLU A 114 -3.20 12.67 5.26
N TRP A 115 -3.04 12.34 3.99
CA TRP A 115 -3.05 10.94 3.55
C TRP A 115 -1.91 10.14 4.19
N VAL A 116 -0.70 10.69 4.20
CA VAL A 116 0.47 10.04 4.82
C VAL A 116 0.24 9.87 6.32
N GLU A 117 -0.41 10.83 6.98
CA GLU A 117 -0.77 10.72 8.39
C GLU A 117 -1.76 9.57 8.63
N CYS A 118 -2.67 9.32 7.70
CA CYS A 118 -3.57 8.15 7.76
C CYS A 118 -2.77 6.84 7.74
N LEU A 119 -1.74 6.76 6.89
CA LEU A 119 -0.85 5.59 6.84
C LEU A 119 -0.16 5.38 8.20
N LYS A 120 0.33 6.45 8.77
CA LYS A 120 1.05 6.43 10.04
C LYS A 120 0.14 5.95 11.17
N GLU A 121 -1.09 6.45 11.24
CA GLU A 121 -2.07 6.04 12.23
C GLU A 121 -2.40 4.55 12.12
N LYS A 122 -2.58 4.04 10.90
CA LYS A 122 -2.85 2.61 10.67
C LYS A 122 -1.66 1.75 11.09
N LEU A 123 -0.46 2.22 10.80
CA LEU A 123 0.75 1.50 11.20
C LEU A 123 0.91 1.45 12.72
N GLU A 124 0.62 2.55 13.41
CA GLU A 124 0.66 2.62 14.87
C GLU A 124 -0.33 1.64 15.50
N LYS A 125 -1.54 1.56 14.97
CA LYS A 125 -2.54 0.58 15.42
C LYS A 125 -2.05 -0.85 15.23
N ARG A 126 -1.43 -1.16 14.09
CA ARG A 126 -0.87 -2.48 13.83
C ARG A 126 0.26 -2.80 14.81
N ALA A 127 1.09 -1.82 15.16
CA ALA A 127 2.17 -2.01 16.11
C ALA A 127 1.64 -2.32 17.53
N GLU A 128 0.52 -1.71 17.91
CA GLU A 128 -0.15 -1.96 19.20
C GLU A 128 -0.74 -3.37 19.28
N GLU A 129 -1.16 -3.95 18.16
CA GLU A 129 -1.73 -5.29 18.08
C GLU A 129 -0.68 -6.40 18.16
N VAL A 130 0.58 -6.06 18.04
CA VAL A 130 1.72 -6.98 18.14
C VAL A 130 2.24 -6.98 19.57
#